data_94838657090a578c52021f493c91b3db
#
_entry.id   94838657090a578c52021f493c91b3db
#
_cell.length_a   1.000
_cell.length_b   1.000
_cell.length_c   1.000
_cell.angle_alpha   90.00
_cell.angle_beta   90.00
_cell.angle_gamma   90.00
#
_symmetry.space_group_name_H-M   'P 1'
#
loop_
_entity.id
_entity.type
_entity.pdbx_description
1 polymer ?
#
loop_
_entity_poly.entity_id
_entity_poly.type
_entity_poly.pdbx_seq_one_letter_code
_entity_poly.pdbx_strand_id
1 'polypeptide(L)'
;TYDRNVANFKTMLNAWTNQDVEAALNLMADDFMETGTGYGEQDRNKEEWKTQNEGMMTIMKPTLKQAIYLPGIDTVSLEMDGSVRYYGTWNFAVGEKDVDLLVYGTADFNDEGLVTSLAHYADFGVAMMQILPEEMMQQMMGGAQE
;
A
#
# COMPACT_ATOMS: atom_id res chain seq x y z
N THR A 1 17.99 -12.05 -6.17
CA THR A 1 16.95 -11.88 -5.11
C THR A 1 16.22 -10.55 -5.26
N TYR A 2 16.94 -9.41 -5.24
CA TYR A 2 16.33 -8.07 -5.38
C TYR A 2 15.51 -7.94 -6.68
N ASP A 3 16.05 -8.32 -7.82
CA ASP A 3 15.35 -8.20 -9.12
C ASP A 3 14.05 -9.00 -9.16
N ARG A 4 14.04 -10.22 -8.60
CA ARG A 4 12.82 -11.01 -8.43
C ARG A 4 11.81 -10.31 -7.53
N ASN A 5 12.24 -9.83 -6.38
CA ASN A 5 11.38 -9.18 -5.40
C ASN A 5 10.79 -7.88 -5.94
N VAL A 6 11.57 -7.08 -6.67
CA VAL A 6 11.06 -5.89 -7.38
C VAL A 6 10.02 -6.28 -8.44
N ALA A 7 10.26 -7.35 -9.22
CA ALA A 7 9.30 -7.80 -10.22
C ALA A 7 7.97 -8.23 -9.59
N ASN A 8 8.03 -9.00 -8.50
CA ASN A 8 6.84 -9.43 -7.76
C ASN A 8 6.10 -8.23 -7.14
N PHE A 9 6.85 -7.29 -6.57
CA PHE A 9 6.24 -6.09 -6.00
C PHE A 9 5.54 -5.22 -7.04
N LYS A 10 6.16 -4.99 -8.19
CA LYS A 10 5.52 -4.29 -9.32
C LYS A 10 4.25 -5.00 -9.77
N THR A 11 4.26 -6.33 -9.84
CA THR A 11 3.08 -7.11 -10.19
C THR A 11 1.96 -6.93 -9.16
N MET A 12 2.30 -6.93 -7.87
CA MET A 12 1.35 -6.68 -6.79
C MET A 12 0.75 -5.27 -6.85
N LEU A 13 1.56 -4.24 -7.06
CA LEU A 13 1.08 -2.85 -7.19
C LEU A 13 0.21 -2.67 -8.44
N ASN A 14 0.55 -3.34 -9.56
CA ASN A 14 -0.29 -3.33 -10.76
C ASN A 14 -1.63 -4.04 -10.56
N ALA A 15 -1.64 -5.16 -9.84
CA ALA A 15 -2.88 -5.84 -9.47
C ALA A 15 -3.79 -4.92 -8.66
N TRP A 16 -3.24 -4.18 -7.72
CA TRP A 16 -3.97 -3.18 -6.94
C TRP A 16 -4.52 -2.05 -7.81
N THR A 17 -3.71 -1.51 -8.73
CA THR A 17 -4.15 -0.52 -9.74
C THR A 17 -5.31 -1.05 -10.59
N ASN A 18 -5.26 -2.33 -10.96
CA ASN A 18 -6.31 -2.99 -11.74
C ASN A 18 -7.53 -3.40 -10.89
N GLN A 19 -7.53 -3.09 -9.61
CA GLN A 19 -8.57 -3.47 -8.65
C GLN A 19 -8.75 -4.99 -8.52
N ASP A 20 -7.69 -5.75 -8.77
CA ASP A 20 -7.63 -7.21 -8.63
C ASP A 20 -6.98 -7.59 -7.29
N VAL A 21 -7.79 -7.58 -6.23
CA VAL A 21 -7.33 -7.88 -4.86
C VAL A 21 -6.79 -9.31 -4.76
N GLU A 22 -7.42 -10.28 -5.42
CA GLU A 22 -6.96 -11.68 -5.37
C GLU A 22 -5.58 -11.87 -6.01
N ALA A 23 -5.32 -11.20 -7.14
CA ALA A 23 -4.00 -11.23 -7.76
C ALA A 23 -2.92 -10.62 -6.86
N ALA A 24 -3.24 -9.55 -6.10
CA ALA A 24 -2.33 -8.98 -5.12
C ALA A 24 -2.08 -9.95 -3.95
N LEU A 25 -3.13 -10.59 -3.42
CA LEU A 25 -3.04 -11.56 -2.32
C LEU A 25 -2.16 -12.78 -2.67
N ASN A 26 -2.16 -13.20 -3.92
CA ASN A 26 -1.32 -14.32 -4.38
C ASN A 26 0.19 -14.03 -4.31
N LEU A 27 0.57 -12.76 -4.18
CA LEU A 27 1.95 -12.33 -4.00
C LEU A 27 2.32 -12.02 -2.54
N MET A 28 1.39 -12.24 -1.62
CA MET A 28 1.59 -12.07 -0.17
C MET A 28 1.79 -13.42 0.52
N ALA A 29 2.73 -13.47 1.44
CA ALA A 29 2.92 -14.64 2.30
C ALA A 29 1.72 -14.84 3.26
N ASP A 30 1.58 -16.02 3.83
CA ASP A 30 0.49 -16.30 4.77
C ASP A 30 0.63 -15.50 6.08
N ASP A 31 1.85 -15.18 6.48
CA ASP A 31 2.20 -14.37 7.65
C ASP A 31 2.35 -12.86 7.33
N PHE A 32 1.81 -12.43 6.20
CA PHE A 32 1.86 -11.03 5.77
C PHE A 32 1.28 -10.09 6.82
N MET A 33 2.00 -8.97 7.04
CA MET A 33 1.54 -7.85 7.86
C MET A 33 1.76 -6.52 7.16
N GLU A 34 0.74 -5.68 7.12
CA GLU A 34 0.86 -4.27 6.74
C GLU A 34 0.97 -3.40 7.99
N THR A 35 1.98 -2.55 8.04
CA THR A 35 2.14 -1.59 9.13
C THR A 35 1.16 -0.44 8.99
N GLY A 36 0.41 -0.15 10.04
CA GLY A 36 -0.41 1.05 10.15
C GLY A 36 0.48 2.27 10.38
N THR A 37 0.64 3.11 9.37
CA THR A 37 1.55 4.27 9.39
C THR A 37 0.87 5.57 9.80
N GLY A 38 -0.46 5.64 9.77
CA GLY A 38 -1.23 6.77 10.26
C GLY A 38 -1.28 6.82 11.79
N TYR A 39 -1.51 8.00 12.34
CA TYR A 39 -1.63 8.14 13.78
C TYR A 39 -2.80 7.28 14.33
N GLY A 40 -2.48 6.37 15.25
CA GLY A 40 -3.45 5.45 15.84
C GLY A 40 -3.93 4.31 14.93
N GLU A 41 -3.39 4.21 13.72
CA GLU A 41 -3.71 3.14 12.78
C GLU A 41 -3.12 1.82 13.26
N GLN A 42 -3.92 0.74 13.20
CA GLN A 42 -3.48 -0.59 13.58
C GLN A 42 -2.82 -1.32 12.41
N ASP A 43 -1.89 -2.21 12.71
CA ASP A 43 -1.35 -3.14 11.73
C ASP A 43 -2.47 -4.08 11.23
N ARG A 44 -2.34 -4.55 10.00
CA ARG A 44 -3.31 -5.44 9.34
C ARG A 44 -2.64 -6.72 8.85
N ASN A 45 -3.23 -7.85 9.19
CA ASN A 45 -2.87 -9.12 8.58
C ASN A 45 -3.46 -9.24 7.16
N LYS A 46 -3.16 -10.35 6.48
CA LYS A 46 -3.57 -10.59 5.08
C LYS A 46 -5.10 -10.52 4.89
N GLU A 47 -5.89 -11.10 5.80
CA GLU A 47 -7.36 -11.07 5.74
C GLU A 47 -7.93 -9.68 6.00
N GLU A 48 -7.39 -8.97 6.97
CA GLU A 48 -7.79 -7.60 7.28
C GLU A 48 -7.43 -6.66 6.13
N TRP A 49 -6.25 -6.85 5.51
CA TRP A 49 -5.84 -6.12 4.32
C TRP A 49 -6.80 -6.36 3.16
N LYS A 50 -7.17 -7.63 2.91
CA LYS A 50 -8.16 -8.00 1.90
C LYS A 50 -9.48 -7.27 2.10
N THR A 51 -10.06 -7.39 3.29
CA THR A 51 -11.35 -6.78 3.63
C THR A 51 -11.34 -5.28 3.44
N GLN A 52 -10.29 -4.61 3.91
CA GLN A 52 -10.16 -3.16 3.76
C GLN A 52 -10.03 -2.73 2.29
N ASN A 53 -9.19 -3.42 1.52
CA ASN A 53 -8.95 -3.04 0.12
C ASN A 53 -10.16 -3.35 -0.78
N GLU A 54 -10.86 -4.46 -0.56
CA GLU A 54 -12.12 -4.75 -1.25
C GLU A 54 -13.16 -3.65 -0.98
N GLY A 55 -13.30 -3.23 0.28
CA GLY A 55 -14.19 -2.13 0.65
C GLY A 55 -13.79 -0.79 0.01
N MET A 56 -12.52 -0.45 0.06
CA MET A 56 -12.00 0.78 -0.52
C MET A 56 -12.19 0.83 -2.04
N MET A 57 -11.98 -0.27 -2.74
CA MET A 57 -12.12 -0.34 -4.21
C MET A 57 -13.56 -0.23 -4.70
N THR A 58 -14.57 -0.37 -3.83
CA THR A 58 -15.97 -0.05 -4.18
C THR A 58 -16.21 1.45 -4.33
N ILE A 59 -15.34 2.27 -3.76
CA ILE A 59 -15.51 3.72 -3.65
C ILE A 59 -14.44 4.45 -4.46
N MET A 60 -13.21 3.95 -4.44
CA MET A 60 -12.02 4.65 -4.90
C MET A 60 -11.22 3.81 -5.88
N LYS A 61 -10.70 4.46 -6.92
CA LYS A 61 -9.79 3.85 -7.88
C LYS A 61 -8.37 4.37 -7.67
N PRO A 62 -7.43 3.52 -7.22
CA PRO A 62 -6.02 3.87 -7.17
C PRO A 62 -5.36 3.64 -8.54
N THR A 63 -4.42 4.49 -8.90
CA THR A 63 -3.59 4.33 -10.10
C THR A 63 -2.17 4.75 -9.82
N LEU A 64 -1.22 3.84 -9.97
CA LEU A 64 0.20 4.18 -9.88
C LEU A 64 0.65 4.83 -11.18
N LYS A 65 0.94 6.13 -11.14
CA LYS A 65 1.34 6.93 -12.30
C LYS A 65 2.81 6.73 -12.65
N GLN A 66 3.66 6.73 -11.63
CA GLN A 66 5.09 6.52 -11.77
C GLN A 66 5.69 6.06 -10.43
N ALA A 67 6.78 5.33 -10.50
CA ALA A 67 7.56 4.94 -9.32
C ALA A 67 9.01 4.68 -9.67
N ILE A 68 9.90 4.92 -8.73
CA ILE A 68 11.28 4.43 -8.73
C ILE A 68 11.42 3.39 -7.61
N TYR A 69 12.24 2.39 -7.84
CA TYR A 69 12.46 1.28 -6.90
C TYR A 69 13.94 1.21 -6.53
N LEU A 70 14.21 1.08 -5.24
CA LEU A 70 15.55 1.03 -4.67
C LEU A 70 15.69 -0.20 -3.78
N PRO A 71 16.87 -0.82 -3.69
CA PRO A 71 17.11 -1.89 -2.75
C PRO A 71 17.14 -1.39 -1.33
N GLY A 72 16.62 -2.18 -0.39
CA GLY A 72 16.93 -2.04 1.01
C GLY A 72 18.35 -2.50 1.31
N ILE A 73 18.90 -1.99 2.38
CA ILE A 73 20.29 -2.24 2.79
C ILE A 73 20.28 -2.73 4.25
N ASP A 74 20.95 -3.87 4.50
CA ASP A 74 21.26 -4.28 5.85
C ASP A 74 22.20 -3.27 6.50
N THR A 75 21.81 -2.75 7.66
CA THR A 75 22.52 -1.62 8.29
C THR A 75 23.85 -2.03 8.94
N VAL A 76 24.15 -3.31 9.05
CA VAL A 76 25.40 -3.84 9.62
C VAL A 76 26.39 -4.21 8.51
N SER A 77 25.95 -5.03 7.55
CA SER A 77 26.80 -5.47 6.45
C SER A 77 26.92 -4.44 5.33
N LEU A 78 25.96 -3.51 5.21
CA LEU A 78 25.81 -2.53 4.13
C LEU A 78 25.56 -3.19 2.76
N GLU A 79 25.13 -4.43 2.75
CA GLU A 79 24.75 -5.15 1.54
C GLU A 79 23.23 -5.10 1.32
N MET A 80 22.79 -5.33 0.09
CA MET A 80 21.38 -5.43 -0.23
C MET A 80 20.72 -6.58 0.53
N ASP A 81 19.64 -6.31 1.25
CA ASP A 81 18.92 -7.28 2.09
C ASP A 81 17.76 -7.97 1.37
N GLY A 82 17.53 -7.65 0.09
CA GLY A 82 16.44 -8.19 -0.70
C GLY A 82 15.10 -7.44 -0.56
N SER A 83 14.99 -6.54 0.41
CA SER A 83 13.81 -5.69 0.54
C SER A 83 13.76 -4.62 -0.55
N VAL A 84 12.57 -4.06 -0.76
CA VAL A 84 12.31 -3.05 -1.78
C VAL A 84 11.80 -1.77 -1.11
N ARG A 85 12.36 -0.66 -1.52
CA ARG A 85 11.88 0.69 -1.22
C ARG A 85 11.35 1.30 -2.50
N TYR A 86 10.25 2.06 -2.45
CA TYR A 86 9.83 2.79 -3.63
C TYR A 86 9.33 4.19 -3.28
N TYR A 87 9.50 5.08 -4.25
CA TYR A 87 8.90 6.41 -4.25
C TYR A 87 7.97 6.48 -5.44
N GLY A 88 6.72 6.74 -5.22
CA GLY A 88 5.72 6.74 -6.28
C GLY A 88 4.77 7.92 -6.20
N THR A 89 4.16 8.22 -7.32
CA THR A 89 3.00 9.10 -7.39
C THR A 89 1.78 8.24 -7.69
N TRP A 90 0.87 8.22 -6.75
CA TRP A 90 -0.44 7.58 -6.90
C TRP A 90 -1.51 8.62 -7.22
N ASN A 91 -2.43 8.27 -8.10
CA ASN A 91 -3.68 9.00 -8.27
C ASN A 91 -4.80 8.21 -7.61
N PHE A 92 -5.58 8.87 -6.79
CA PHE A 92 -6.79 8.31 -6.18
C PHE A 92 -8.01 9.06 -6.70
N ALA A 93 -8.96 8.35 -7.29
CA ALA A 93 -10.16 8.92 -7.88
C ALA A 93 -11.43 8.40 -7.19
N VAL A 94 -12.34 9.31 -6.87
CA VAL A 94 -13.67 9.03 -6.32
C VAL A 94 -14.69 9.83 -7.13
N GLY A 95 -15.49 9.15 -7.97
CA GLY A 95 -16.40 9.81 -8.89
C GLY A 95 -15.63 10.71 -9.87
N GLU A 96 -15.98 12.00 -9.90
CA GLU A 96 -15.34 13.00 -10.77
C GLU A 96 -14.17 13.73 -10.12
N LYS A 97 -13.85 13.41 -8.86
CA LYS A 97 -12.74 14.01 -8.13
C LYS A 97 -11.55 13.07 -8.11
N ASP A 98 -10.36 13.62 -8.20
CA ASP A 98 -9.13 12.87 -8.05
C ASP A 98 -8.02 13.72 -7.40
N VAL A 99 -7.02 13.05 -6.86
CA VAL A 99 -5.86 13.67 -6.23
C VAL A 99 -4.61 12.85 -6.50
N ASP A 100 -3.51 13.54 -6.80
CA ASP A 100 -2.18 12.92 -6.85
C ASP A 100 -1.53 12.98 -5.47
N LEU A 101 -0.96 11.89 -5.03
CA LEU A 101 -0.34 11.73 -3.73
C LEU A 101 1.06 11.13 -3.88
N LEU A 102 2.04 11.77 -3.28
CA LEU A 102 3.40 11.23 -3.18
C LEU A 102 3.44 10.20 -2.06
N VAL A 103 3.94 9.02 -2.38
CA VAL A 103 4.01 7.89 -1.46
C VAL A 103 5.42 7.33 -1.40
N TYR A 104 5.92 7.10 -0.20
CA TYR A 104 7.07 6.25 0.06
C TYR A 104 6.58 4.92 0.61
N GLY A 105 7.08 3.81 0.07
CA GLY A 105 6.70 2.48 0.51
C GLY A 105 7.89 1.55 0.71
N THR A 106 7.69 0.56 1.58
CA THR A 106 8.68 -0.48 1.88
C THR A 106 8.01 -1.84 1.82
N ALA A 107 8.72 -2.84 1.29
CA ALA A 107 8.27 -4.22 1.27
C ALA A 107 9.41 -5.17 1.61
N ASP A 108 9.17 -6.11 2.52
CA ASP A 108 10.06 -7.22 2.83
C ASP A 108 9.51 -8.52 2.23
N PHE A 109 10.38 -9.49 1.98
CA PHE A 109 10.03 -10.70 1.24
C PHE A 109 10.63 -11.95 1.90
N ASN A 110 9.94 -13.07 1.77
CA ASN A 110 10.48 -14.37 2.12
C ASN A 110 11.37 -14.94 0.99
N ASP A 111 11.91 -16.13 1.21
CA ASP A 111 12.79 -16.81 0.25
C ASP A 111 12.09 -17.17 -1.06
N GLU A 112 10.77 -17.29 -1.07
CA GLU A 112 9.95 -17.54 -2.25
C GLU A 112 9.67 -16.27 -3.06
N GLY A 113 9.94 -15.09 -2.48
CA GLY A 113 9.67 -13.79 -3.08
C GLY A 113 8.25 -13.30 -2.86
N LEU A 114 7.55 -13.87 -1.87
CA LEU A 114 6.25 -13.36 -1.41
C LEU A 114 6.46 -12.24 -0.41
N VAL A 115 5.59 -11.24 -0.46
CA VAL A 115 5.64 -10.08 0.45
C VAL A 115 5.23 -10.52 1.85
N THR A 116 6.10 -10.30 2.83
CA THR A 116 5.85 -10.59 4.25
C THR A 116 5.50 -9.35 5.04
N SER A 117 6.01 -8.19 4.62
CA SER A 117 5.76 -6.91 5.27
C SER A 117 5.58 -5.81 4.25
N LEU A 118 4.67 -4.89 4.54
CA LEU A 118 4.36 -3.73 3.71
C LEU A 118 4.12 -2.52 4.59
N ALA A 119 4.67 -1.37 4.20
CA ALA A 119 4.34 -0.10 4.81
C ALA A 119 4.28 1.00 3.75
N HIS A 120 3.29 1.87 3.84
CA HIS A 120 3.14 3.05 3.00
C HIS A 120 3.09 4.30 3.85
N TYR A 121 3.90 5.28 3.50
CA TYR A 121 3.96 6.58 4.18
C TYR A 121 3.51 7.67 3.20
N ALA A 122 2.45 8.35 3.55
CA ALA A 122 1.87 9.42 2.75
C ALA A 122 0.93 10.28 3.59
N ASP A 123 0.64 11.46 3.12
CA ASP A 123 -0.39 12.32 3.72
C ASP A 123 -1.79 11.91 3.24
N PHE A 124 -2.14 10.66 3.56
CA PHE A 124 -3.34 10.02 3.05
C PHE A 124 -4.61 10.67 3.59
N GLY A 125 -4.61 11.08 4.88
CA GLY A 125 -5.76 11.71 5.52
C GLY A 125 -6.17 13.00 4.81
N VAL A 126 -5.22 13.90 4.56
CA VAL A 126 -5.48 15.16 3.86
C VAL A 126 -5.90 14.92 2.42
N ALA A 127 -5.27 13.95 1.72
CA ALA A 127 -5.66 13.59 0.35
C ALA A 127 -7.12 13.10 0.29
N MET A 128 -7.53 12.24 1.22
CA MET A 128 -8.91 11.73 1.29
C MET A 128 -9.92 12.84 1.56
N MET A 129 -9.56 13.85 2.34
CA MET A 129 -10.40 15.03 2.59
C MET A 129 -10.75 15.79 1.31
N GLN A 130 -9.95 15.68 0.26
CA GLN A 130 -10.17 16.36 -1.00
C GLN A 130 -11.17 15.65 -1.92
N ILE A 131 -11.29 14.34 -1.80
CA ILE A 131 -12.02 13.51 -2.78
C ILE A 131 -13.20 12.73 -2.20
N LEU A 132 -13.19 12.40 -0.90
CA LEU A 132 -14.28 11.65 -0.29
C LEU A 132 -15.52 12.52 -0.09
N PRO A 133 -16.74 11.95 -0.24
CA PRO A 133 -17.98 12.61 0.14
C PRO A 133 -17.96 13.02 1.63
N GLU A 134 -18.56 14.15 1.94
CA GLU A 134 -18.58 14.71 3.29
C GLU A 134 -19.12 13.73 4.34
N GLU A 135 -20.14 12.95 3.98
CA GLU A 135 -20.73 11.93 4.85
C GLU A 135 -19.71 10.84 5.25
N MET A 136 -18.86 10.40 4.32
CA MET A 136 -17.81 9.43 4.58
C MET A 136 -16.69 9.99 5.45
N MET A 137 -16.38 11.26 5.27
CA MET A 137 -15.38 11.96 6.08
C MET A 137 -15.82 12.08 7.55
N GLN A 138 -17.09 12.37 7.79
CA GLN A 138 -17.68 12.42 9.14
C GLN A 138 -17.61 11.04 9.82
N GLN A 139 -17.85 9.94 9.10
CA GLN A 139 -17.71 8.59 9.63
C GLN A 139 -16.26 8.24 9.99
N MET A 140 -15.29 8.64 9.18
CA MET A 140 -13.86 8.46 9.48
C MET A 140 -13.42 9.27 10.70
N MET A 141 -13.90 10.50 10.88
CA MET A 141 -13.60 11.36 12.02
C MET A 141 -14.34 10.94 13.30
N GLY A 142 -15.57 10.43 13.19
CA GLY A 142 -16.37 9.91 14.32
C GLY A 142 -15.82 8.61 14.91
N GLY A 143 -15.18 7.76 14.12
CA GLY A 143 -14.52 6.52 14.57
C GLY A 143 -13.21 6.75 15.34
N ALA A 144 -12.66 7.95 15.30
CA ALA A 144 -11.43 8.32 16.02
C ALA A 144 -11.71 8.88 17.45
N GLN A 145 -12.96 8.94 17.87
CA GLN A 145 -13.38 9.52 19.16
C GLN A 145 -13.91 8.47 20.18
N GLU A 146 -13.90 7.18 19.86
CA GLU A 146 -14.28 6.10 20.78
C GLU A 146 -13.07 5.34 21.35
#